data_d42347556d986b8cd22e0f63fb4ad29f
#
_entry.id   d42347556d986b8cd22e0f63fb4ad29f
#
_cell.length_a   1.000
_cell.length_b   1.000
_cell.length_c   1.000
_cell.angle_alpha   90.00
_cell.angle_beta   90.00
_cell.angle_gamma   90.00
#
_symmetry.space_group_name_H-M   'P 1'
#
loop_
_entity.id
_entity.type
_entity.pdbx_description
1 polymer ?
#
loop_
_entity_poly.entity_id
_entity_poly.type
_entity_poly.pdbx_seq_one_letter_code
_entity_poly.pdbx_strand_id
1 'polypeptide(L)'
;MKFIVGLICIFFSIKAFPESIYYKVVAQDGSGDYLTIQEAVNSVLVYQEQRSVIKVKPGIYREKLVIPAAWCNISLIGDDPANTIISYDDNAKKNNMGTFSSYTVLVHGDGIRLENLTIENASQMQGQAVALHLEGTESVIINCRLLGNQDTVFTGNKYGRFYFYNTYIEGTTDFIFGPATCWFEHCVIHSKADSYITAASTPASHPFGYIFNECKLTGKDDLKVYLGRPWREAAYTLFMNCYLGKHIRPEGWHNWGNPQNEQTARYLEYNNRGEGADISRRVSWAKVLTRALIPQHYYKIFFLST
;
A
#
# COMPACT_ATOMS: atom_id res chain seq x y z
N MET A 1 -25.82 -12.56 -39.60
CA MET A 1 -25.62 -11.28 -38.86
C MET A 1 -24.34 -11.46 -38.03
N LYS A 2 -23.21 -10.90 -38.54
CA LYS A 2 -21.89 -11.02 -37.87
C LYS A 2 -21.76 -9.88 -36.87
N PHE A 3 -21.69 -10.20 -35.59
CA PHE A 3 -21.35 -9.21 -34.56
C PHE A 3 -19.83 -9.01 -34.55
N ILE A 4 -19.41 -7.81 -34.95
CA ILE A 4 -18.04 -7.34 -34.81
C ILE A 4 -17.88 -6.92 -33.33
N VAL A 5 -17.10 -7.66 -32.57
CA VAL A 5 -16.66 -7.25 -31.22
C VAL A 5 -15.52 -6.24 -31.44
N GLY A 6 -15.85 -4.97 -31.32
CA GLY A 6 -14.85 -3.91 -31.33
C GLY A 6 -13.99 -3.98 -30.07
N LEU A 7 -12.71 -4.30 -30.24
CA LEU A 7 -11.68 -4.21 -29.22
C LEU A 7 -11.41 -2.72 -28.97
N ILE A 8 -11.97 -2.15 -27.92
CA ILE A 8 -11.65 -0.79 -27.47
C ILE A 8 -10.30 -0.86 -26.75
N CYS A 9 -9.22 -0.59 -27.48
CA CYS A 9 -7.94 -0.27 -26.87
C CYS A 9 -8.06 1.09 -26.18
N ILE A 10 -8.25 1.08 -24.85
CA ILE A 10 -8.15 2.30 -24.05
C ILE A 10 -6.67 2.64 -23.97
N PHE A 11 -6.23 3.56 -24.82
CA PHE A 11 -4.93 4.21 -24.66
C PHE A 11 -5.00 5.03 -23.37
N PHE A 12 -4.29 4.60 -22.33
CA PHE A 12 -4.00 5.43 -21.19
C PHE A 12 -3.18 6.62 -21.69
N SER A 13 -3.84 7.75 -21.83
CA SER A 13 -3.14 9.02 -21.95
C SER A 13 -2.49 9.28 -20.59
N ILE A 14 -1.25 8.83 -20.42
CA ILE A 14 -0.39 9.34 -19.37
C ILE A 14 -0.24 10.82 -19.72
N LYS A 15 -1.00 11.70 -19.02
CA LYS A 15 -0.75 13.13 -19.12
C LYS A 15 0.73 13.31 -18.84
N ALA A 16 1.50 13.73 -19.84
CA ALA A 16 2.86 14.17 -19.63
C ALA A 16 2.79 15.29 -18.60
N PHE A 17 3.30 15.03 -17.39
CA PHE A 17 3.43 16.07 -16.39
C PHE A 17 4.30 17.17 -17.00
N PRO A 18 3.95 18.46 -16.84
CA PRO A 18 4.81 19.54 -17.28
C PRO A 18 6.20 19.33 -16.68
N GLU A 19 7.25 19.59 -17.46
CA GLU A 19 8.65 19.46 -16.99
C GLU A 19 8.77 20.13 -15.63
N SER A 20 9.23 19.35 -14.62
CA SER A 20 9.40 19.86 -13.27
C SER A 20 10.47 20.94 -13.25
N ILE A 21 10.14 22.11 -12.77
CA ILE A 21 11.07 23.26 -12.67
C ILE A 21 12.23 22.94 -11.69
N TYR A 22 12.03 21.97 -10.78
CA TYR A 22 13.01 21.60 -9.78
C TYR A 22 13.37 20.12 -9.88
N TYR A 23 14.57 19.87 -10.42
CA TYR A 23 15.17 18.54 -10.48
C TYR A 23 16.33 18.48 -9.50
N LYS A 24 16.33 17.48 -8.61
CA LYS A 24 17.37 17.27 -7.61
C LYS A 24 17.88 15.84 -7.67
N VAL A 25 19.15 15.65 -7.38
CA VAL A 25 19.80 14.32 -7.35
C VAL A 25 20.38 14.06 -5.97
N VAL A 26 20.03 12.91 -5.41
CA VAL A 26 20.63 12.39 -4.16
C VAL A 26 21.58 11.26 -4.52
N ALA A 27 22.84 11.36 -4.06
CA ALA A 27 23.87 10.35 -4.27
C ALA A 27 24.84 10.32 -3.09
N GLN A 28 25.02 9.16 -2.47
CA GLN A 28 25.90 8.98 -1.30
C GLN A 28 27.40 9.12 -1.64
N ASP A 29 27.76 8.98 -2.90
CA ASP A 29 29.14 9.14 -3.39
C ASP A 29 29.53 10.60 -3.68
N GLY A 30 28.62 11.54 -3.42
CA GLY A 30 28.84 12.97 -3.67
C GLY A 30 28.65 13.39 -5.14
N SER A 31 28.21 12.53 -6.03
CA SER A 31 27.93 12.85 -7.44
C SER A 31 26.56 13.53 -7.66
N GLY A 32 25.78 13.72 -6.60
CA GLY A 32 24.49 14.41 -6.61
C GLY A 32 24.53 15.77 -5.92
N ASP A 33 23.36 16.42 -5.85
CA ASP A 33 23.18 17.70 -5.15
C ASP A 33 23.15 17.52 -3.62
N TYR A 34 22.74 16.33 -3.14
CA TYR A 34 22.55 15.99 -1.72
C TYR A 34 23.11 14.60 -1.43
N LEU A 35 23.56 14.40 -0.19
CA LEU A 35 24.02 13.09 0.29
C LEU A 35 22.88 12.26 0.90
N THR A 36 21.84 12.93 1.46
CA THR A 36 20.69 12.29 2.07
C THR A 36 19.38 12.68 1.38
N ILE A 37 18.41 11.78 1.46
CA ILE A 37 17.07 12.05 0.89
C ILE A 37 16.37 13.14 1.68
N GLN A 38 16.55 13.17 3.02
CA GLN A 38 15.93 14.17 3.86
C GLN A 38 16.41 15.60 3.53
N GLU A 39 17.71 15.78 3.23
CA GLU A 39 18.23 17.09 2.80
C GLU A 39 17.59 17.55 1.48
N ALA A 40 17.45 16.63 0.52
CA ALA A 40 16.81 16.94 -0.75
C ALA A 40 15.33 17.31 -0.56
N VAL A 41 14.58 16.58 0.27
CA VAL A 41 13.19 16.92 0.61
C VAL A 41 13.11 18.29 1.26
N ASN A 42 13.95 18.59 2.26
CA ASN A 42 13.95 19.86 2.98
C ASN A 42 14.28 21.07 2.08
N SER A 43 14.95 20.84 0.95
CA SER A 43 15.30 21.88 -0.02
C SER A 43 14.20 22.19 -1.04
N VAL A 44 13.12 21.43 -1.05
CA VAL A 44 11.94 21.66 -1.92
C VAL A 44 11.13 22.82 -1.34
N LEU A 45 10.58 23.67 -2.20
CA LEU A 45 9.69 24.75 -1.78
C LEU A 45 8.39 24.18 -1.18
N VAL A 46 7.95 24.79 -0.08
CA VAL A 46 6.69 24.42 0.57
C VAL A 46 5.49 24.95 -0.21
N TYR A 47 4.35 24.25 -0.11
CA TYR A 47 3.07 24.62 -0.73
C TYR A 47 3.16 24.88 -2.24
N GLN A 48 4.08 24.21 -2.93
CA GLN A 48 4.23 24.37 -4.38
C GLN A 48 3.12 23.67 -5.17
N GLU A 49 2.63 24.30 -6.23
CA GLU A 49 1.68 23.69 -7.16
C GLU A 49 2.41 22.79 -8.16
N GLN A 50 3.61 23.17 -8.58
CA GLN A 50 4.41 22.42 -9.53
C GLN A 50 5.11 21.24 -8.85
N ARG A 51 5.23 20.14 -9.58
CA ARG A 51 5.87 18.94 -9.09
C ARG A 51 7.40 19.07 -9.06
N SER A 52 8.00 18.78 -7.90
CA SER A 52 9.44 18.58 -7.77
C SER A 52 9.80 17.10 -7.95
N VAL A 53 10.89 16.84 -8.67
CA VAL A 53 11.43 15.49 -8.83
C VAL A 53 12.77 15.38 -8.09
N ILE A 54 12.83 14.42 -7.19
CA ILE A 54 14.05 14.03 -6.48
C ILE A 54 14.44 12.66 -7.00
N LYS A 55 15.52 12.58 -7.77
CA LYS A 55 16.13 11.30 -8.16
C LYS A 55 17.08 10.81 -7.10
N VAL A 56 16.94 9.54 -6.75
CA VAL A 56 17.80 8.87 -5.76
C VAL A 56 18.63 7.82 -6.46
N LYS A 57 19.95 8.03 -6.45
CA LYS A 57 20.91 7.07 -6.99
C LYS A 57 20.94 5.78 -6.18
N PRO A 58 21.40 4.65 -6.77
CA PRO A 58 21.59 3.41 -6.04
C PRO A 58 22.39 3.59 -4.76
N GLY A 59 21.94 2.97 -3.68
CA GLY A 59 22.57 3.04 -2.36
C GLY A 59 21.63 2.56 -1.25
N ILE A 60 22.17 2.35 -0.05
CA ILE A 60 21.40 2.06 1.15
C ILE A 60 21.38 3.30 2.02
N TYR A 61 20.26 4.02 1.99
CA TYR A 61 20.03 5.25 2.75
C TYR A 61 19.49 4.88 4.12
N ARG A 62 20.38 4.88 5.12
CA ARG A 62 20.02 4.58 6.53
C ARG A 62 19.50 5.82 7.20
N GLU A 63 18.28 6.19 6.89
CA GLU A 63 17.64 7.39 7.41
C GLU A 63 16.15 7.17 7.68
N LYS A 64 15.64 7.92 8.63
CA LYS A 64 14.22 8.00 8.96
C LYS A 64 13.64 9.21 8.24
N LEU A 65 13.03 8.95 7.09
CA LEU A 65 12.57 10.00 6.19
C LEU A 65 11.20 10.53 6.59
N VAL A 66 11.06 11.85 6.65
CA VAL A 66 9.77 12.54 6.83
C VAL A 66 9.53 13.50 5.67
N ILE A 67 8.37 13.39 5.03
CA ILE A 67 7.84 14.38 4.09
C ILE A 67 6.70 15.11 4.80
N PRO A 68 6.94 16.30 5.38
CA PRO A 68 5.94 17.02 6.16
C PRO A 68 4.78 17.56 5.31
N ALA A 69 3.66 17.92 5.92
CA ALA A 69 2.43 18.34 5.23
C ALA A 69 2.58 19.55 4.29
N ALA A 70 3.52 20.45 4.59
CA ALA A 70 3.78 21.62 3.74
C ALA A 70 4.54 21.26 2.44
N TRP A 71 5.15 20.08 2.35
CA TRP A 71 5.90 19.59 1.19
C TRP A 71 4.99 18.72 0.32
N CYS A 72 4.33 19.35 -0.63
CA CYS A 72 3.39 18.71 -1.56
C CYS A 72 4.02 18.48 -2.93
N ASN A 73 3.39 17.66 -3.75
CA ASN A 73 3.74 17.45 -5.16
C ASN A 73 5.21 17.03 -5.37
N ILE A 74 5.72 16.09 -4.57
CA ILE A 74 7.07 15.56 -4.71
C ILE A 74 7.01 14.17 -5.34
N SER A 75 7.85 13.95 -6.35
CA SER A 75 8.21 12.62 -6.85
C SER A 75 9.58 12.23 -6.32
N LEU A 76 9.63 11.19 -5.50
CA LEU A 76 10.87 10.55 -5.05
C LEU A 76 11.06 9.28 -5.91
N ILE A 77 12.09 9.29 -6.77
CA ILE A 77 12.28 8.27 -7.81
C ILE A 77 13.67 7.66 -7.68
N GLY A 78 13.71 6.37 -7.35
CA GLY A 78 14.95 5.58 -7.42
C GLY A 78 15.28 5.14 -8.85
N ASP A 79 16.48 4.75 -9.08
CA ASP A 79 16.89 4.18 -10.37
C ASP A 79 16.34 2.75 -10.53
N ASP A 80 16.39 1.96 -9.45
CA ASP A 80 15.95 0.55 -9.42
C ASP A 80 15.57 0.17 -7.98
N PRO A 81 14.40 -0.45 -7.74
CA PRO A 81 13.99 -0.83 -6.40
C PRO A 81 14.91 -1.87 -5.72
N ALA A 82 15.66 -2.67 -6.50
CA ALA A 82 16.58 -3.63 -5.90
C ALA A 82 17.83 -2.96 -5.28
N ASN A 83 18.20 -1.78 -5.78
CA ASN A 83 19.47 -1.12 -5.45
C ASN A 83 19.28 0.25 -4.79
N THR A 84 18.06 0.80 -4.74
CA THR A 84 17.76 2.09 -4.10
C THR A 84 16.92 1.85 -2.87
N ILE A 85 17.56 1.78 -1.70
CA ILE A 85 16.94 1.27 -0.47
C ILE A 85 16.95 2.35 0.62
N ILE A 86 15.77 2.66 1.16
CA ILE A 86 15.60 3.47 2.37
C ILE A 86 15.34 2.50 3.51
N SER A 87 16.22 2.44 4.50
CA SER A 87 16.14 1.44 5.57
C SER A 87 16.37 2.06 6.94
N TYR A 88 15.52 1.70 7.90
CA TYR A 88 15.66 2.05 9.32
C TYR A 88 15.17 0.90 10.19
N ASP A 89 15.49 0.90 11.50
CA ASP A 89 15.26 -0.24 12.39
C ASP A 89 14.46 0.07 13.65
N ASP A 90 13.66 1.13 13.65
CA ASP A 90 12.78 1.46 14.77
C ASP A 90 11.60 0.48 14.86
N ASN A 91 11.21 0.14 16.09
CA ASN A 91 10.00 -0.63 16.40
C ASN A 91 9.27 -0.04 17.60
N ALA A 92 8.01 -0.41 17.79
CA ALA A 92 7.15 0.17 18.82
C ALA A 92 7.70 0.05 20.25
N LYS A 93 8.52 -0.96 20.53
CA LYS A 93 9.11 -1.21 21.86
C LYS A 93 10.39 -0.40 22.09
N LYS A 94 11.11 -0.05 21.03
CA LYS A 94 12.35 0.74 21.11
C LYS A 94 12.02 2.11 21.72
N ASN A 95 12.56 2.39 22.90
CA ASN A 95 12.31 3.63 23.65
C ASN A 95 10.82 3.94 23.90
N ASN A 96 9.94 2.93 23.94
CA ASN A 96 8.50 3.09 24.10
C ASN A 96 7.85 4.06 23.09
N MET A 97 8.38 4.14 21.87
CA MET A 97 7.92 5.12 20.86
C MET A 97 6.53 4.82 20.30
N GLY A 98 6.05 3.58 20.42
CA GLY A 98 4.78 3.14 19.86
C GLY A 98 4.82 2.89 18.34
N THR A 99 3.76 2.26 17.81
CA THR A 99 3.68 1.84 16.41
C THR A 99 3.85 3.00 15.43
N PHE A 100 3.13 4.09 15.65
CA PHE A 100 3.05 5.19 14.68
C PHE A 100 4.32 6.05 14.60
N SER A 101 5.22 5.90 15.55
CA SER A 101 6.54 6.54 15.52
C SER A 101 7.66 5.62 15.02
N SER A 102 7.37 4.36 14.72
CA SER A 102 8.36 3.36 14.31
C SER A 102 8.66 3.35 12.80
N TYR A 103 8.10 4.28 12.04
CA TYR A 103 8.22 4.32 10.58
C TYR A 103 9.66 4.49 10.09
N THR A 104 9.93 3.94 8.92
CA THR A 104 11.11 4.29 8.11
C THR A 104 10.80 5.52 7.26
N VAL A 105 9.69 5.54 6.54
CA VAL A 105 9.24 6.68 5.74
C VAL A 105 7.87 7.12 6.22
N LEU A 106 7.73 8.41 6.58
CA LEU A 106 6.47 9.06 6.94
C LEU A 106 6.12 10.13 5.90
N VAL A 107 4.92 10.07 5.36
CA VAL A 107 4.40 10.99 4.34
C VAL A 107 3.17 11.70 4.89
N HIS A 108 3.31 12.98 5.24
CA HIS A 108 2.19 13.87 5.54
C HIS A 108 1.80 14.74 4.33
N GLY A 109 2.73 14.93 3.38
CA GLY A 109 2.50 15.75 2.18
C GLY A 109 1.49 15.13 1.22
N ASP A 110 0.78 15.98 0.49
CA ASP A 110 -0.17 15.60 -0.55
C ASP A 110 0.48 15.48 -1.92
N GLY A 111 -0.08 14.66 -2.79
CA GLY A 111 0.42 14.49 -4.15
C GLY A 111 1.81 13.85 -4.23
N ILE A 112 2.16 13.00 -3.27
CA ILE A 112 3.49 12.36 -3.23
C ILE A 112 3.51 11.13 -4.13
N ARG A 113 4.57 11.02 -4.94
CA ARG A 113 4.89 9.84 -5.76
C ARG A 113 6.17 9.20 -5.25
N LEU A 114 6.10 7.93 -4.88
CA LEU A 114 7.24 7.08 -4.57
C LEU A 114 7.39 6.06 -5.69
N GLU A 115 8.56 5.98 -6.30
CA GLU A 115 8.76 5.11 -7.46
C GLU A 115 10.15 4.47 -7.47
N ASN A 116 10.22 3.19 -7.86
CA ASN A 116 11.45 2.41 -8.00
C ASN A 116 12.30 2.40 -6.72
N LEU A 117 11.68 2.28 -5.56
CA LEU A 117 12.33 2.30 -4.24
C LEU A 117 12.05 1.03 -3.46
N THR A 118 13.02 0.59 -2.69
CA THR A 118 12.78 -0.27 -1.52
C THR A 118 12.67 0.61 -0.29
N ILE A 119 11.59 0.43 0.47
CA ILE A 119 11.39 1.02 1.80
C ILE A 119 11.31 -0.14 2.78
N GLU A 120 12.27 -0.21 3.69
CA GLU A 120 12.43 -1.32 4.61
C GLU A 120 12.39 -0.84 6.07
N ASN A 121 11.59 -1.51 6.90
CA ASN A 121 11.83 -1.48 8.31
C ASN A 121 12.64 -2.75 8.67
N ALA A 122 13.92 -2.54 8.97
CA ALA A 122 14.90 -3.61 9.23
C ALA A 122 14.87 -4.12 10.66
N SER A 123 13.91 -3.68 11.50
CA SER A 123 13.79 -4.22 12.85
C SER A 123 13.44 -5.70 12.80
N GLN A 124 14.02 -6.47 13.73
CA GLN A 124 13.68 -7.88 13.87
C GLN A 124 12.21 -8.04 14.29
N MET A 125 11.67 -9.27 14.25
CA MET A 125 10.28 -9.58 14.65
C MET A 125 10.05 -9.32 16.16
N GLN A 126 10.13 -8.06 16.60
CA GLN A 126 10.02 -7.63 17.99
C GLN A 126 8.73 -6.85 18.29
N GLY A 127 7.74 -6.93 17.41
CA GLY A 127 6.47 -6.22 17.51
C GLY A 127 6.23 -5.33 16.29
N GLN A 128 5.37 -4.33 16.46
CA GLN A 128 4.98 -3.41 15.38
C GLN A 128 6.15 -2.56 14.90
N ALA A 129 6.32 -2.46 13.58
CA ALA A 129 7.42 -1.77 12.95
C ALA A 129 7.06 -1.35 11.52
N VAL A 130 6.75 -0.07 11.35
CA VAL A 130 6.21 0.46 10.10
C VAL A 130 7.34 0.76 9.11
N ALA A 131 7.26 0.25 7.89
CA ALA A 131 8.14 0.68 6.81
C ALA A 131 7.62 1.98 6.16
N LEU A 132 6.37 1.97 5.72
CA LEU A 132 5.74 3.14 5.08
C LEU A 132 4.50 3.59 5.85
N HIS A 133 4.47 4.86 6.27
CA HIS A 133 3.38 5.52 6.98
C HIS A 133 2.83 6.67 6.13
N LEU A 134 1.59 6.57 5.68
CA LEU A 134 0.91 7.55 4.83
C LEU A 134 -0.16 8.30 5.61
N GLU A 135 -0.03 9.62 5.73
CA GLU A 135 -0.97 10.53 6.42
C GLU A 135 -1.51 11.65 5.51
N GLY A 136 -0.93 11.86 4.33
CA GLY A 136 -1.45 12.81 3.34
C GLY A 136 -2.80 12.37 2.77
N THR A 137 -3.36 13.17 1.88
CA THR A 137 -4.66 12.87 1.25
C THR A 137 -4.52 12.06 -0.03
N GLU A 138 -3.43 12.23 -0.77
CA GLU A 138 -3.20 11.52 -2.03
C GLU A 138 -1.72 11.15 -2.20
N SER A 139 -1.45 9.87 -2.46
CA SER A 139 -0.10 9.41 -2.80
C SER A 139 -0.16 8.23 -3.75
N VAL A 140 0.89 8.10 -4.57
CA VAL A 140 1.03 7.03 -5.56
C VAL A 140 2.34 6.30 -5.33
N ILE A 141 2.29 4.98 -5.20
CA ILE A 141 3.42 4.09 -4.94
C ILE A 141 3.56 3.13 -6.12
N ILE A 142 4.63 3.27 -6.89
CA ILE A 142 4.81 2.56 -8.16
C ILE A 142 6.11 1.78 -8.16
N ASN A 143 6.05 0.49 -8.54
CA ASN A 143 7.22 -0.35 -8.71
C ASN A 143 8.16 -0.31 -7.50
N CYS A 144 7.58 -0.31 -6.30
CA CYS A 144 8.31 -0.27 -5.03
C CYS A 144 8.37 -1.65 -4.37
N ARG A 145 9.24 -1.77 -3.37
CA ARG A 145 9.26 -2.89 -2.44
C ARG A 145 9.10 -2.35 -1.02
N LEU A 146 8.08 -2.80 -0.32
CA LEU A 146 7.79 -2.42 1.05
C LEU A 146 8.04 -3.63 1.94
N LEU A 147 9.15 -3.58 2.68
CA LEU A 147 9.67 -4.72 3.43
C LEU A 147 9.55 -4.49 4.92
N GLY A 148 8.94 -5.45 5.61
CA GLY A 148 8.77 -5.38 7.05
C GLY A 148 8.28 -6.69 7.65
N ASN A 149 7.75 -6.61 8.86
CA ASN A 149 7.19 -7.73 9.59
C ASN A 149 5.76 -7.40 10.04
N GLN A 150 5.50 -7.19 11.33
CA GLN A 150 4.21 -6.73 11.79
C GLN A 150 4.03 -5.24 11.47
N ASP A 151 2.88 -4.87 10.89
CA ASP A 151 2.48 -3.47 10.64
C ASP A 151 3.34 -2.77 9.56
N THR A 152 3.70 -3.44 8.48
CA THR A 152 4.62 -2.90 7.44
C THR A 152 4.12 -1.61 6.80
N VAL A 153 2.84 -1.52 6.40
CA VAL A 153 2.25 -0.37 5.70
C VAL A 153 1.07 0.18 6.50
N PHE A 154 1.20 1.39 6.99
CA PHE A 154 0.13 2.12 7.67
C PHE A 154 -0.44 3.23 6.78
N THR A 155 -1.76 3.25 6.63
CA THR A 155 -2.51 4.24 5.85
C THR A 155 -3.41 5.04 6.79
N GLY A 156 -2.81 6.04 7.49
CA GLY A 156 -3.37 6.64 8.69
C GLY A 156 -4.50 7.63 8.47
N ASN A 157 -4.50 8.36 7.36
CA ASN A 157 -5.53 9.36 7.10
C ASN A 157 -6.83 8.72 6.59
N LYS A 158 -7.91 8.82 7.37
CA LYS A 158 -9.23 8.29 6.96
C LYS A 158 -9.77 8.90 5.65
N TYR A 159 -9.35 10.09 5.28
CA TYR A 159 -9.71 10.74 4.01
C TYR A 159 -8.67 10.48 2.91
N GLY A 160 -7.58 9.77 3.24
CA GLY A 160 -6.52 9.44 2.30
C GLY A 160 -6.99 8.51 1.19
N ARG A 161 -6.45 8.76 -0.01
CA ARG A 161 -6.63 7.93 -1.21
C ARG A 161 -5.25 7.57 -1.74
N PHE A 162 -4.89 6.30 -1.62
CA PHE A 162 -3.56 5.83 -1.97
C PHE A 162 -3.62 4.77 -3.06
N TYR A 163 -2.76 4.91 -4.06
CA TYR A 163 -2.67 4.00 -5.18
C TYR A 163 -1.33 3.27 -5.19
N PHE A 164 -1.37 1.94 -5.15
CA PHE A 164 -0.20 1.09 -5.23
C PHE A 164 -0.25 0.31 -6.54
N TYR A 165 0.76 0.48 -7.38
CA TYR A 165 0.87 -0.19 -8.66
C TYR A 165 2.17 -1.00 -8.76
N ASN A 166 2.07 -2.26 -9.20
CA ASN A 166 3.21 -3.15 -9.41
C ASN A 166 4.20 -3.15 -8.22
N THR A 167 3.66 -3.12 -6.99
CA THR A 167 4.45 -2.98 -5.77
C THR A 167 4.48 -4.32 -5.02
N TYR A 168 5.68 -4.71 -4.55
CA TYR A 168 5.87 -5.85 -3.67
C TYR A 168 5.73 -5.41 -2.21
N ILE A 169 4.86 -6.07 -1.45
CA ILE A 169 4.61 -5.78 -0.03
C ILE A 169 4.74 -7.08 0.75
N GLU A 170 5.58 -7.11 1.78
CA GLU A 170 5.73 -8.28 2.64
C GLU A 170 5.54 -7.96 4.11
N GLY A 171 5.10 -8.96 4.87
CA GLY A 171 5.00 -8.86 6.31
C GLY A 171 4.53 -10.13 6.99
N THR A 172 4.28 -10.04 8.29
CA THR A 172 3.79 -11.14 9.12
C THR A 172 2.36 -10.91 9.58
N THR A 173 2.12 -9.92 10.45
CA THR A 173 0.83 -9.65 11.10
C THR A 173 0.33 -8.27 10.72
N ASP A 174 -0.93 -8.18 10.25
CA ASP A 174 -1.62 -6.91 9.98
C ASP A 174 -0.78 -5.95 9.12
N PHE A 175 -0.03 -6.52 8.18
CA PHE A 175 1.05 -5.78 7.55
C PHE A 175 0.59 -4.75 6.50
N ILE A 176 -0.75 -4.66 6.26
CA ILE A 176 -1.41 -3.55 5.56
C ILE A 176 -2.58 -3.11 6.44
N PHE A 177 -2.48 -1.95 7.08
CA PHE A 177 -3.47 -1.54 8.07
C PHE A 177 -3.78 -0.04 8.04
N GLY A 178 -4.96 0.35 8.56
CA GLY A 178 -5.40 1.74 8.65
C GLY A 178 -6.78 2.01 8.07
N PRO A 179 -7.24 3.28 8.14
CA PRO A 179 -8.59 3.69 7.77
C PRO A 179 -8.78 4.16 6.32
N ALA A 180 -7.70 4.41 5.56
CA ALA A 180 -7.76 5.05 4.25
C ALA A 180 -8.46 4.21 3.18
N THR A 181 -8.81 4.85 2.07
CA THR A 181 -9.17 4.17 0.83
C THR A 181 -7.91 3.89 0.01
N CYS A 182 -7.60 2.62 -0.23
CA CYS A 182 -6.40 2.23 -0.97
C CYS A 182 -6.76 1.29 -2.13
N TRP A 183 -6.15 1.54 -3.29
CA TRP A 183 -6.23 0.66 -4.43
C TRP A 183 -4.86 0.03 -4.70
N PHE A 184 -4.82 -1.30 -4.65
CA PHE A 184 -3.64 -2.10 -4.96
C PHE A 184 -3.86 -2.78 -6.31
N GLU A 185 -3.05 -2.45 -7.30
CA GLU A 185 -3.14 -2.95 -8.68
C GLU A 185 -1.87 -3.72 -9.05
N HIS A 186 -2.02 -4.94 -9.53
CA HIS A 186 -0.90 -5.82 -9.95
C HIS A 186 0.20 -5.99 -8.88
N CYS A 187 -0.15 -5.83 -7.60
CA CYS A 187 0.81 -5.96 -6.51
C CYS A 187 1.07 -7.42 -6.13
N VAL A 188 2.26 -7.67 -5.58
CA VAL A 188 2.58 -8.94 -4.93
C VAL A 188 2.52 -8.73 -3.42
N ILE A 189 1.64 -9.48 -2.76
CA ILE A 189 1.42 -9.43 -1.30
C ILE A 189 1.98 -10.72 -0.71
N HIS A 190 3.09 -10.64 0.03
CA HIS A 190 3.83 -11.81 0.50
C HIS A 190 3.74 -11.99 2.02
N SER A 191 3.15 -13.10 2.44
CA SER A 191 3.03 -13.48 3.84
C SER A 191 4.26 -14.27 4.30
N LYS A 192 4.89 -13.82 5.38
CA LYS A 192 6.12 -14.41 5.93
C LYS A 192 5.87 -15.36 7.10
N ALA A 193 4.67 -15.30 7.72
CA ALA A 193 4.29 -16.13 8.88
C ALA A 193 2.77 -16.34 8.93
N ASP A 194 2.35 -17.29 9.78
CA ASP A 194 0.94 -17.51 10.11
C ASP A 194 0.37 -16.26 10.77
N SER A 195 -0.56 -15.57 10.14
CA SER A 195 -1.25 -14.41 10.72
C SER A 195 -2.29 -13.81 9.77
N TYR A 196 -2.30 -12.47 9.61
CA TYR A 196 -3.31 -11.70 8.88
C TYR A 196 -2.64 -10.74 7.91
N ILE A 197 -3.15 -10.64 6.69
CA ILE A 197 -2.65 -9.70 5.68
C ILE A 197 -3.12 -8.29 6.03
N THR A 198 -4.44 -8.09 6.12
CA THR A 198 -5.02 -6.77 6.32
C THR A 198 -5.64 -6.59 7.71
N ALA A 199 -5.50 -5.37 8.26
CA ALA A 199 -6.22 -4.89 9.43
C ALA A 199 -6.84 -3.52 9.12
N ALA A 200 -7.89 -3.52 8.31
CA ALA A 200 -8.57 -2.29 7.93
C ALA A 200 -9.35 -1.69 9.12
N SER A 201 -9.42 -0.36 9.16
CA SER A 201 -10.23 0.39 10.14
C SER A 201 -11.12 1.43 9.45
N THR A 202 -11.58 1.11 8.26
CA THR A 202 -12.40 1.98 7.41
C THR A 202 -13.62 2.48 8.16
N PRO A 203 -13.87 3.81 8.24
CA PRO A 203 -15.07 4.33 8.87
C PRO A 203 -16.36 3.87 8.18
N ALA A 204 -17.45 3.72 8.94
CA ALA A 204 -18.74 3.30 8.40
C ALA A 204 -19.29 4.27 7.32
N SER A 205 -18.96 5.56 7.43
CA SER A 205 -19.33 6.60 6.47
C SER A 205 -18.60 6.55 5.14
N HIS A 206 -17.51 5.76 5.04
CA HIS A 206 -16.70 5.66 3.83
C HIS A 206 -17.18 4.47 3.00
N PRO A 207 -17.49 4.67 1.70
CA PRO A 207 -18.01 3.60 0.85
C PRO A 207 -16.97 2.50 0.58
N PHE A 208 -15.68 2.84 0.61
CA PHE A 208 -14.57 1.95 0.28
C PHE A 208 -13.43 2.05 1.29
N GLY A 209 -12.70 0.96 1.45
CA GLY A 209 -11.44 0.87 2.17
C GLY A 209 -10.35 0.28 1.27
N TYR A 210 -9.87 -0.91 1.55
CA TYR A 210 -8.84 -1.58 0.76
C TYR A 210 -9.44 -2.36 -0.41
N ILE A 211 -8.91 -2.13 -1.61
CA ILE A 211 -9.30 -2.82 -2.84
C ILE A 211 -8.03 -3.38 -3.48
N PHE A 212 -7.96 -4.69 -3.58
CA PHE A 212 -6.89 -5.40 -4.27
C PHE A 212 -7.44 -5.92 -5.60
N ASN A 213 -6.88 -5.43 -6.72
CA ASN A 213 -7.23 -5.88 -8.06
C ASN A 213 -6.03 -6.50 -8.76
N GLU A 214 -6.24 -7.68 -9.36
CA GLU A 214 -5.21 -8.41 -10.10
C GLU A 214 -3.90 -8.63 -9.33
N CYS A 215 -3.98 -8.66 -8.00
CA CYS A 215 -2.84 -8.89 -7.12
C CYS A 215 -2.53 -10.39 -7.00
N LYS A 216 -1.28 -10.69 -6.61
CA LYS A 216 -0.84 -12.05 -6.33
C LYS A 216 -0.49 -12.17 -4.85
N LEU A 217 -1.28 -12.95 -4.10
CA LEU A 217 -1.02 -13.29 -2.71
C LEU A 217 -0.15 -14.53 -2.64
N THR A 218 1.01 -14.42 -2.00
CA THR A 218 2.05 -15.45 -1.92
C THR A 218 2.49 -15.70 -0.49
N GLY A 219 3.03 -16.88 -0.25
CA GLY A 219 3.59 -17.32 1.03
C GLY A 219 4.07 -18.76 0.89
N LYS A 220 4.73 -19.32 1.90
CA LYS A 220 5.02 -20.75 1.91
C LYS A 220 3.72 -21.55 2.05
N ASP A 221 3.64 -22.70 1.39
CA ASP A 221 2.42 -23.52 1.30
C ASP A 221 1.92 -24.05 2.66
N ASP A 222 2.81 -24.20 3.62
CA ASP A 222 2.51 -24.68 4.98
C ASP A 222 1.96 -23.60 5.91
N LEU A 223 2.07 -22.31 5.52
CA LEU A 223 1.49 -21.21 6.28
C LEU A 223 -0.04 -21.24 6.31
N LYS A 224 -0.61 -20.61 7.34
CA LYS A 224 -2.05 -20.46 7.59
C LYS A 224 -2.41 -19.00 7.82
N VAL A 225 -2.72 -18.30 6.72
CA VAL A 225 -2.87 -16.85 6.71
C VAL A 225 -4.31 -16.46 6.41
N TYR A 226 -4.87 -15.54 7.18
CA TYR A 226 -6.16 -14.91 6.87
C TYR A 226 -5.96 -13.73 5.89
N LEU A 227 -6.93 -13.51 5.01
CA LEU A 227 -7.01 -12.33 4.14
C LEU A 227 -7.06 -11.02 4.95
N GLY A 228 -7.68 -11.09 6.13
CA GLY A 228 -7.69 -9.96 7.04
C GLY A 228 -8.58 -10.14 8.26
N ARG A 229 -8.50 -9.15 9.14
CA ARG A 229 -9.36 -8.99 10.31
C ARG A 229 -9.72 -7.52 10.55
N PRO A 230 -10.91 -7.19 11.10
CA PRO A 230 -11.36 -5.81 11.22
C PRO A 230 -10.76 -5.14 12.45
N TRP A 231 -9.83 -4.21 12.26
CA TRP A 231 -9.31 -3.40 13.38
C TRP A 231 -10.38 -2.48 13.96
N ARG A 232 -11.38 -2.09 13.15
CA ARG A 232 -12.61 -1.39 13.59
C ARG A 232 -13.83 -2.00 12.92
N GLU A 233 -14.99 -1.79 13.52
CA GLU A 233 -16.26 -2.47 13.21
C GLU A 233 -16.64 -2.47 11.72
N ALA A 234 -16.50 -1.33 11.03
CA ALA A 234 -16.94 -1.18 9.64
C ALA A 234 -15.82 -1.42 8.61
N ALA A 235 -14.72 -2.09 9.02
CA ALA A 235 -13.60 -2.38 8.15
C ALA A 235 -14.03 -2.89 6.77
N TYR A 236 -13.42 -2.34 5.72
CA TYR A 236 -13.72 -2.73 4.33
C TYR A 236 -12.47 -3.27 3.65
N THR A 237 -12.55 -4.47 3.10
CA THR A 237 -11.50 -5.03 2.25
C THR A 237 -12.13 -5.87 1.14
N LEU A 238 -11.72 -5.63 -0.10
CA LEU A 238 -12.12 -6.37 -1.29
C LEU A 238 -10.89 -6.96 -1.98
N PHE A 239 -10.89 -8.26 -2.21
CA PHE A 239 -9.98 -8.92 -3.15
C PHE A 239 -10.75 -9.28 -4.41
N MET A 240 -10.32 -8.75 -5.58
CA MET A 240 -10.95 -9.06 -6.85
C MET A 240 -9.92 -9.41 -7.93
N ASN A 241 -10.25 -10.40 -8.75
CA ASN A 241 -9.40 -10.91 -9.83
C ASN A 241 -8.00 -11.37 -9.38
N CYS A 242 -7.80 -11.58 -8.09
CA CYS A 242 -6.51 -11.91 -7.50
C CYS A 242 -6.17 -13.40 -7.64
N TYR A 243 -4.87 -13.70 -7.61
CA TYR A 243 -4.38 -15.05 -7.36
C TYR A 243 -4.13 -15.22 -5.86
N LEU A 244 -4.83 -16.16 -5.22
CA LEU A 244 -4.69 -16.49 -3.81
C LEU A 244 -3.92 -17.82 -3.68
N GLY A 245 -2.73 -17.74 -3.08
CA GLY A 245 -1.88 -18.92 -2.87
C GLY A 245 -2.48 -19.90 -1.83
N LYS A 246 -1.96 -21.11 -1.78
CA LYS A 246 -2.42 -22.21 -0.91
C LYS A 246 -2.31 -21.88 0.60
N HIS A 247 -1.44 -20.94 0.97
CA HIS A 247 -1.26 -20.48 2.35
C HIS A 247 -2.49 -19.75 2.91
N ILE A 248 -3.43 -19.33 2.06
CA ILE A 248 -4.66 -18.66 2.53
C ILE A 248 -5.58 -19.68 3.19
N ARG A 249 -6.00 -19.38 4.42
CA ARG A 249 -6.92 -20.23 5.19
C ARG A 249 -8.26 -20.39 4.49
N PRO A 250 -8.87 -21.57 4.57
CA PRO A 250 -10.20 -21.79 3.98
C PRO A 250 -11.29 -20.87 4.52
N GLU A 251 -11.20 -20.45 5.78
CA GLU A 251 -12.11 -19.49 6.41
C GLU A 251 -11.99 -18.09 5.79
N GLY A 252 -10.85 -17.78 5.24
CA GLY A 252 -10.51 -16.51 4.59
C GLY A 252 -10.35 -15.33 5.53
N TRP A 253 -11.27 -15.12 6.45
CA TRP A 253 -11.37 -13.93 7.29
C TRP A 253 -11.51 -14.27 8.76
N HIS A 254 -11.09 -13.36 9.63
CA HIS A 254 -11.17 -13.49 11.08
C HIS A 254 -11.90 -12.29 11.69
N ASN A 255 -12.70 -12.49 12.71
CA ASN A 255 -13.54 -11.47 13.33
C ASN A 255 -12.85 -10.66 14.45
N TRP A 256 -11.53 -10.77 14.60
CA TRP A 256 -10.74 -10.17 15.70
C TRP A 256 -11.12 -10.68 17.10
N GLY A 257 -11.74 -11.86 17.21
CA GLY A 257 -12.27 -12.39 18.49
C GLY A 257 -13.52 -11.65 18.99
N ASN A 258 -14.15 -10.81 18.16
CA ASN A 258 -15.37 -10.08 18.47
C ASN A 258 -16.49 -10.45 17.48
N PRO A 259 -17.52 -11.22 17.89
CA PRO A 259 -18.63 -11.61 17.02
C PRO A 259 -19.46 -10.43 16.47
N GLN A 260 -19.45 -9.26 17.09
CA GLN A 260 -20.15 -8.09 16.56
C GLN A 260 -19.55 -7.61 15.23
N ASN A 261 -18.25 -7.82 15.03
CA ASN A 261 -17.58 -7.49 13.78
C ASN A 261 -18.14 -8.28 12.58
N GLU A 262 -18.70 -9.46 12.80
CA GLU A 262 -19.31 -10.27 11.74
C GLU A 262 -20.54 -9.60 11.11
N GLN A 263 -21.21 -8.72 11.86
CA GLN A 263 -22.37 -7.98 11.41
C GLN A 263 -22.04 -6.69 10.69
N THR A 264 -20.84 -6.13 10.94
CA THR A 264 -20.49 -4.78 10.51
C THR A 264 -19.33 -4.74 9.52
N ALA A 265 -18.41 -5.70 9.57
CA ALA A 265 -17.28 -5.78 8.64
C ALA A 265 -17.75 -6.01 7.19
N ARG A 266 -17.14 -5.28 6.27
CA ARG A 266 -17.48 -5.30 4.83
C ARG A 266 -16.37 -6.01 4.06
N TYR A 267 -16.30 -7.34 4.23
CA TYR A 267 -15.29 -8.17 3.58
C TYR A 267 -15.84 -8.86 2.35
N LEU A 268 -15.14 -8.67 1.23
CA LEU A 268 -15.66 -8.96 -0.10
C LEU A 268 -14.62 -9.73 -0.93
N GLU A 269 -15.07 -10.66 -1.72
CA GLU A 269 -14.27 -11.37 -2.72
C GLU A 269 -14.99 -11.39 -4.06
N TYR A 270 -14.23 -11.30 -5.17
CA TYR A 270 -14.77 -11.41 -6.51
C TYR A 270 -13.76 -12.04 -7.48
N ASN A 271 -14.20 -13.08 -8.19
CA ASN A 271 -13.47 -13.69 -9.31
C ASN A 271 -11.99 -14.00 -9.00
N ASN A 272 -11.66 -14.38 -7.77
CA ASN A 272 -10.32 -14.79 -7.40
C ASN A 272 -10.02 -16.20 -7.90
N ARG A 273 -8.73 -16.52 -8.07
CA ARG A 273 -8.25 -17.83 -8.54
C ARG A 273 -7.09 -18.34 -7.68
N GLY A 274 -6.72 -19.59 -7.84
CA GLY A 274 -5.68 -20.26 -7.05
C GLY A 274 -6.26 -21.11 -5.93
N GLU A 275 -5.42 -21.93 -5.29
CA GLU A 275 -5.86 -22.87 -4.25
C GLU A 275 -6.49 -22.20 -3.04
N GLY A 276 -6.02 -20.99 -2.68
CA GLY A 276 -6.58 -20.20 -1.59
C GLY A 276 -7.90 -19.48 -1.92
N ALA A 277 -8.38 -19.56 -3.18
CA ALA A 277 -9.61 -18.93 -3.63
C ALA A 277 -10.86 -19.83 -3.49
N ASP A 278 -10.72 -21.04 -2.93
CA ASP A 278 -11.88 -21.88 -2.62
C ASP A 278 -12.74 -21.25 -1.53
N ILE A 279 -13.96 -20.85 -1.92
CA ILE A 279 -14.92 -20.19 -1.03
C ILE A 279 -15.84 -21.17 -0.28
N SER A 280 -15.73 -22.46 -0.51
CA SER A 280 -16.64 -23.47 0.06
C SER A 280 -16.66 -23.52 1.59
N ARG A 281 -15.57 -23.05 2.22
CA ARG A 281 -15.41 -22.97 3.67
C ARG A 281 -15.16 -21.55 4.19
N ARG A 282 -15.43 -20.52 3.36
CA ARG A 282 -15.37 -19.13 3.79
C ARG A 282 -16.37 -18.87 4.92
N VAL A 283 -15.99 -17.98 5.83
CA VAL A 283 -16.93 -17.53 6.87
C VAL A 283 -18.20 -16.96 6.23
N SER A 284 -19.35 -17.26 6.82
CA SER A 284 -20.67 -16.91 6.23
C SER A 284 -20.95 -15.40 6.20
N TRP A 285 -20.25 -14.61 7.01
CA TRP A 285 -20.40 -13.16 7.06
C TRP A 285 -19.55 -12.39 6.02
N ALA A 286 -18.58 -13.03 5.37
CA ALA A 286 -17.92 -12.47 4.19
C ALA A 286 -18.79 -12.65 2.94
N LYS A 287 -18.74 -11.71 1.99
CA LYS A 287 -19.60 -11.73 0.81
C LYS A 287 -18.80 -12.00 -0.45
N VAL A 288 -19.28 -12.95 -1.25
CA VAL A 288 -18.80 -13.14 -2.62
C VAL A 288 -19.68 -12.31 -3.55
N LEU A 289 -19.05 -11.38 -4.26
CA LEU A 289 -19.75 -10.50 -5.20
C LEU A 289 -20.04 -11.24 -6.50
N THR A 290 -21.19 -10.93 -7.11
CA THR A 290 -21.51 -11.31 -8.48
C THR A 290 -21.06 -10.21 -9.44
N ARG A 291 -20.86 -10.53 -10.73
CA ARG A 291 -20.46 -9.57 -11.76
C ARG A 291 -21.37 -8.32 -11.81
N ALA A 292 -22.66 -8.48 -11.51
CA ALA A 292 -23.65 -7.40 -11.51
C ALA A 292 -23.45 -6.36 -10.37
N LEU A 293 -22.70 -6.73 -9.31
CA LEU A 293 -22.52 -5.88 -8.13
C LEU A 293 -21.19 -5.11 -8.14
N ILE A 294 -20.33 -5.32 -9.15
CA ILE A 294 -19.11 -4.53 -9.29
C ILE A 294 -19.44 -3.31 -10.12
N PRO A 295 -19.54 -2.14 -9.51
CA PRO A 295 -19.76 -0.93 -10.27
C PRO A 295 -18.57 -0.61 -11.16
N GLN A 296 -18.81 -0.30 -12.43
CA GLN A 296 -17.77 0.23 -13.35
C GLN A 296 -17.09 1.50 -12.80
N HIS A 297 -17.65 2.14 -11.79
CA HIS A 297 -17.13 3.35 -11.19
C HIS A 297 -16.15 3.12 -10.02
N TYR A 298 -15.76 1.89 -9.67
CA TYR A 298 -14.62 1.67 -8.76
C TYR A 298 -13.35 2.36 -9.27
N TYR A 299 -13.14 2.35 -10.60
CA TYR A 299 -12.05 3.11 -11.23
C TYR A 299 -12.18 4.63 -11.09
N LYS A 300 -13.41 5.15 -11.02
CA LYS A 300 -13.65 6.60 -10.97
C LYS A 300 -13.20 7.24 -9.66
N ILE A 301 -13.12 6.47 -8.57
CA ILE A 301 -12.73 6.98 -7.24
C ILE A 301 -11.29 7.50 -7.25
N PHE A 302 -10.41 6.88 -8.06
CA PHE A 302 -8.98 7.20 -8.12
C PHE A 302 -8.56 8.03 -9.34
N PHE A 303 -9.40 8.12 -10.38
CA PHE A 303 -9.01 8.65 -11.68
C PHE A 303 -9.80 9.88 -12.16
N LEU A 304 -10.82 10.33 -11.43
CA LEU A 304 -11.68 11.46 -11.86
C LEU A 304 -11.56 12.71 -10.98
N SER A 305 -10.59 12.80 -10.12
CA SER A 305 -10.30 14.00 -9.33
C SER A 305 -8.94 14.62 -9.66
N THR A 306 -8.46 14.41 -10.90
CA THR A 306 -7.29 15.10 -11.45
C THR A 306 -7.66 15.88 -12.70
#